data_b9b7319fa61c8284b3643b4bb0967c0e
#
_entry.id   b9b7319fa61c8284b3643b4bb0967c0e
#
_cell.length_a   1.000
_cell.length_b   1.000
_cell.length_c   1.000
_cell.angle_alpha   90.00
_cell.angle_beta   90.00
_cell.angle_gamma   90.00
#
_symmetry.space_group_name_H-M   'P 1'
#
loop_
_entity.id
_entity.type
_entity.pdbx_description
1 polymer ?
#
loop_
_entity_poly.entity_id
_entity_poly.type
_entity_poly.pdbx_seq_one_letter_code
_entity_poly.pdbx_strand_id
1 'polypeptide(L)'
;MGQCVLMMGTFDSKGNEFAYLYKELLRRNVTVKTMNVGVFEPKGGFPIDIPAGQVAVRGGTELAELRRQADRGVAMRVMCNGARSIVKELQLQRGIDGIISMGGEIGRAHV
;
A
#
# COMPACT_ATOMS: atom_id res chain seq x y z
N MET A 1 -17.62 2.92 -17.36
CA MET A 1 -16.38 3.28 -16.71
C MET A 1 -16.44 2.91 -15.28
N GLY A 2 -15.55 2.07 -14.87
CA GLY A 2 -15.50 1.64 -13.52
C GLY A 2 -14.76 2.60 -12.61
N GLN A 3 -14.99 2.43 -11.33
CA GLN A 3 -14.19 3.13 -10.33
C GLN A 3 -12.85 2.46 -10.19
N CYS A 4 -11.84 3.26 -9.82
CA CYS A 4 -10.51 2.77 -9.52
C CYS A 4 -10.20 3.11 -8.08
N VAL A 5 -9.93 2.10 -7.26
CA VAL A 5 -9.55 2.33 -5.87
C VAL A 5 -8.13 1.88 -5.62
N LEU A 6 -7.47 2.57 -4.73
CA LEU A 6 -6.15 2.18 -4.26
C LEU A 6 -6.33 1.34 -3.00
N MET A 7 -5.89 0.09 -3.08
CA MET A 7 -5.86 -0.79 -1.91
C MET A 7 -4.43 -0.78 -1.38
N MET A 8 -4.24 -0.25 -0.19
CA MET A 8 -2.90 -0.18 0.39
C MET A 8 -2.87 -0.77 1.78
N GLY A 9 -1.75 -1.37 2.11
CA GLY A 9 -1.60 -1.97 3.42
C GLY A 9 -0.32 -2.76 3.55
N THR A 10 -0.17 -3.38 4.71
CA THR A 10 0.99 -4.21 5.01
C THR A 10 0.72 -5.62 4.51
N PHE A 11 1.07 -5.86 3.25
CA PHE A 11 0.78 -7.14 2.60
C PHE A 11 1.63 -8.28 3.12
N ASP A 12 2.67 -7.99 3.88
CA ASP A 12 3.46 -9.03 4.54
C ASP A 12 2.74 -9.62 5.75
N SER A 13 2.06 -8.80 6.53
CA SER A 13 1.36 -9.28 7.72
C SER A 13 -0.13 -9.53 7.50
N LYS A 14 -0.74 -8.85 6.55
CA LYS A 14 -2.18 -8.93 6.28
C LYS A 14 -2.48 -9.37 4.85
N GLY A 15 -1.53 -10.06 4.21
CA GLY A 15 -1.68 -10.41 2.80
C GLY A 15 -2.92 -11.21 2.49
N ASN A 16 -3.26 -12.18 3.34
CA ASN A 16 -4.42 -13.03 3.07
C ASN A 16 -5.73 -12.25 3.16
N GLU A 17 -5.81 -11.34 4.13
CA GLU A 17 -6.99 -10.49 4.28
C GLU A 17 -7.15 -9.56 3.08
N PHE A 18 -6.04 -8.99 2.62
CA PHE A 18 -6.08 -8.14 1.43
C PHE A 18 -6.38 -8.92 0.17
N ALA A 19 -5.95 -10.18 0.09
CA ALA A 19 -6.28 -11.04 -1.05
C ALA A 19 -7.80 -11.24 -1.15
N TYR A 20 -8.45 -11.46 -0.02
CA TYR A 20 -9.90 -11.60 0.00
C TYR A 20 -10.57 -10.31 -0.47
N LEU A 21 -10.14 -9.18 0.06
CA LEU A 21 -10.70 -7.89 -0.32
C LEU A 21 -10.48 -7.61 -1.81
N TYR A 22 -9.30 -7.94 -2.31
CA TYR A 22 -8.97 -7.76 -3.72
C TYR A 22 -9.96 -8.50 -4.62
N LYS A 23 -10.22 -9.78 -4.30
CA LYS A 23 -11.16 -10.58 -5.08
C LYS A 23 -12.56 -10.02 -5.01
N GLU A 24 -12.98 -9.55 -3.84
CA GLU A 24 -14.32 -8.99 -3.69
C GLU A 24 -14.50 -7.72 -4.50
N LEU A 25 -13.49 -6.88 -4.55
CA LEU A 25 -13.54 -5.67 -5.34
C LEU A 25 -13.62 -5.98 -6.83
N LEU A 26 -12.83 -6.96 -7.29
CA LEU A 26 -12.89 -7.35 -8.69
C LEU A 26 -14.26 -7.91 -9.06
N ARG A 27 -14.87 -8.68 -8.16
CA ARG A 27 -16.21 -9.23 -8.42
C ARG A 27 -17.26 -8.13 -8.60
N ARG A 28 -17.02 -6.96 -8.03
CA ARG A 28 -17.92 -5.82 -8.13
C ARG A 28 -17.53 -4.87 -9.24
N ASN A 29 -16.67 -5.33 -10.14
CA ASN A 29 -16.22 -4.55 -11.30
C ASN A 29 -15.49 -3.27 -10.93
N VAL A 30 -14.81 -3.30 -9.79
CA VAL A 30 -13.96 -2.19 -9.36
C VAL A 30 -12.54 -2.45 -9.83
N THR A 31 -11.92 -1.46 -10.46
CA THR A 31 -10.51 -1.55 -10.79
C THR A 31 -9.69 -1.28 -9.53
N VAL A 32 -8.75 -2.15 -9.25
CA VAL A 32 -7.96 -2.07 -8.02
C VAL A 32 -6.50 -1.83 -8.35
N LYS A 33 -5.96 -0.75 -7.81
CA LYS A 33 -4.53 -0.51 -7.82
C LYS A 33 -4.00 -0.86 -6.44
N THR A 34 -2.90 -1.58 -6.36
CA THR A 34 -2.39 -2.09 -5.08
C THR A 34 -1.06 -1.44 -4.73
N MET A 35 -0.91 -1.09 -3.46
CA MET A 35 0.34 -0.52 -2.94
C MET A 35 0.72 -1.22 -1.64
N ASN A 36 1.90 -1.82 -1.64
CA ASN A 36 2.41 -2.53 -0.46
C ASN A 36 3.24 -1.59 0.39
N VAL A 37 2.83 -1.40 1.63
CA VAL A 37 3.61 -0.60 2.59
C VAL A 37 4.26 -1.47 3.66
N GLY A 38 4.21 -2.79 3.50
CA GLY A 38 4.90 -3.72 4.38
C GLY A 38 6.35 -3.89 3.95
N VAL A 39 7.23 -4.04 4.92
CA VAL A 39 8.68 -4.04 4.67
C VAL A 39 9.20 -5.41 4.24
N PHE A 40 8.48 -6.47 4.59
CA PHE A 40 8.91 -7.83 4.29
C PHE A 40 8.14 -8.41 3.12
N GLU A 41 8.40 -9.67 2.79
CA GLU A 41 7.81 -10.30 1.61
C GLU A 41 6.29 -10.31 1.66
N PRO A 42 5.63 -9.86 0.60
CA PRO A 42 4.16 -9.84 0.60
C PRO A 42 3.59 -11.24 0.47
N LYS A 43 2.38 -11.40 0.98
CA LYS A 43 1.62 -12.64 0.91
C LYS A 43 0.30 -12.39 0.21
N GLY A 44 -0.43 -13.45 -0.08
CA GLY A 44 -1.75 -13.34 -0.67
C GLY A 44 -1.80 -13.59 -2.16
N GLY A 45 -0.70 -13.43 -2.86
CA GLY A 45 -0.60 -13.82 -4.26
C GLY A 45 -1.28 -12.92 -5.28
N PHE A 46 -1.79 -11.76 -4.89
CA PHE A 46 -2.40 -10.83 -5.84
C PHE A 46 -1.33 -9.89 -6.41
N PRO A 47 -1.61 -9.27 -7.56
CA PRO A 47 -0.64 -8.36 -8.18
C PRO A 47 -0.40 -7.13 -7.32
N ILE A 48 0.83 -6.66 -7.30
CA ILE A 48 1.20 -5.47 -6.57
C ILE A 48 1.69 -4.43 -7.57
N ASP A 49 0.92 -3.36 -7.73
CA ASP A 49 1.24 -2.32 -8.71
C ASP A 49 2.34 -1.39 -8.20
N ILE A 50 2.31 -1.08 -6.91
CA ILE A 50 3.30 -0.21 -6.30
C ILE A 50 3.97 -1.00 -5.19
N PRO A 51 5.15 -1.57 -5.46
CA PRO A 51 5.82 -2.41 -4.47
C PRO A 51 6.45 -1.60 -3.35
N ALA A 52 6.71 -2.27 -2.24
CA ALA A 52 7.25 -1.62 -1.05
C ALA A 52 8.56 -0.89 -1.32
N GLY A 53 9.38 -1.43 -2.21
CA GLY A 53 10.64 -0.76 -2.55
C GLY A 53 10.43 0.62 -3.12
N GLN A 54 9.42 0.77 -3.96
CA GLN A 54 9.09 2.07 -4.55
C GLN A 54 8.58 3.04 -3.48
N VAL A 55 7.79 2.52 -2.55
CA VAL A 55 7.28 3.34 -1.44
C VAL A 55 8.44 3.84 -0.56
N ALA A 56 9.38 2.95 -0.26
CA ALA A 56 10.52 3.31 0.57
C ALA A 56 11.36 4.41 -0.08
N VAL A 57 11.61 4.31 -1.38
CA VAL A 57 12.37 5.32 -2.11
C VAL A 57 11.67 6.67 -2.03
N ARG A 58 10.36 6.69 -2.19
CA ARG A 58 9.59 7.92 -2.07
C ARG A 58 9.63 8.47 -0.65
N GLY A 59 9.87 7.61 0.33
CA GLY A 59 10.01 8.02 1.72
C GLY A 59 11.41 8.43 2.12
N GLY A 60 12.37 8.31 1.19
CA GLY A 60 13.71 8.81 1.41
C GLY A 60 14.79 7.78 1.66
N THR A 61 14.49 6.49 1.54
CA THR A 61 15.50 5.47 1.74
C THR A 61 15.19 4.24 0.90
N GLU A 62 16.00 3.21 1.04
CA GLU A 62 15.79 1.96 0.32
C GLU A 62 15.21 0.90 1.25
N LEU A 63 14.42 0.01 0.68
CA LEU A 63 13.77 -1.04 1.44
C LEU A 63 14.80 -1.93 2.18
N ALA A 64 15.91 -2.23 1.50
CA ALA A 64 16.96 -3.04 2.12
C ALA A 64 17.52 -2.39 3.38
N GLU A 65 17.62 -1.06 3.36
CA GLU A 65 18.11 -0.32 4.51
C GLU A 65 17.14 -0.42 5.68
N LEU A 66 15.84 -0.34 5.40
CA LEU A 66 14.83 -0.48 6.45
C LEU A 66 14.87 -1.86 7.08
N ARG A 67 15.08 -2.89 6.25
CA ARG A 67 15.20 -4.26 6.76
C ARG A 67 16.46 -4.43 7.59
N ARG A 68 17.54 -3.81 7.17
CA ARG A 68 18.83 -3.91 7.87
C ARG A 68 18.77 -3.24 9.24
N GLN A 69 18.11 -2.08 9.33
CA GLN A 69 18.02 -1.36 10.59
C GLN A 69 17.10 -2.05 11.58
N ALA A 70 16.09 -2.76 11.09
CA ALA A 70 15.14 -3.49 11.92
C ALA A 70 14.45 -2.61 12.98
N ASP A 71 14.22 -1.35 12.65
CA ASP A 71 13.54 -0.39 13.54
C ASP A 71 12.14 -0.15 13.01
N ARG A 72 11.13 -0.66 13.73
CA ARG A 72 9.75 -0.57 13.27
C ARG A 72 9.25 0.87 13.19
N GLY A 73 9.68 1.70 14.12
CA GLY A 73 9.25 3.10 14.12
C GLY A 73 9.78 3.86 12.93
N VAL A 74 11.04 3.66 12.60
CA VAL A 74 11.65 4.28 11.43
C VAL A 74 10.99 3.75 10.17
N ALA A 75 10.81 2.43 10.07
CA ALA A 75 10.20 1.83 8.89
C ALA A 75 8.79 2.36 8.66
N MET A 76 8.00 2.42 9.72
CA MET A 76 6.63 2.91 9.60
C MET A 76 6.61 4.36 9.12
N ARG A 77 7.48 5.21 9.68
CA ARG A 77 7.53 6.62 9.32
C ARG A 77 7.92 6.80 7.86
N VAL A 78 8.93 6.06 7.41
CA VAL A 78 9.41 6.15 6.03
C VAL A 78 8.32 5.66 5.07
N MET A 79 7.71 4.51 5.37
CA MET A 79 6.69 3.96 4.49
C MET A 79 5.43 4.83 4.46
N CYS A 80 5.05 5.42 5.59
CA CYS A 80 3.94 6.36 5.62
C CYS A 80 4.21 7.60 4.77
N ASN A 81 5.41 8.15 4.89
CA ASN A 81 5.76 9.33 4.11
C ASN A 81 5.78 9.02 2.61
N GLY A 82 6.34 7.86 2.24
CA GLY A 82 6.36 7.44 0.85
C GLY A 82 4.96 7.21 0.30
N ALA A 83 4.13 6.52 1.09
CA ALA A 83 2.75 6.24 0.67
C ALA A 83 1.97 7.53 0.51
N ARG A 84 2.12 8.46 1.43
CA ARG A 84 1.42 9.76 1.36
C ARG A 84 1.80 10.51 0.10
N SER A 85 3.08 10.50 -0.24
CA SER A 85 3.57 11.17 -1.45
C SER A 85 2.96 10.55 -2.71
N ILE A 86 2.91 9.22 -2.76
CA ILE A 86 2.37 8.50 -3.92
C ILE A 86 0.87 8.73 -4.03
N VAL A 87 0.14 8.67 -2.91
CA VAL A 87 -1.29 8.90 -2.91
C VAL A 87 -1.61 10.30 -3.42
N LYS A 88 -0.86 11.30 -2.95
CA LYS A 88 -1.08 12.67 -3.38
C LYS A 88 -0.88 12.79 -4.89
N GLU A 89 0.14 12.15 -5.41
CA GLU A 89 0.41 12.18 -6.85
C GLU A 89 -0.73 11.53 -7.63
N LEU A 90 -1.20 10.36 -7.16
CA LEU A 90 -2.30 9.66 -7.82
C LEU A 90 -3.58 10.48 -7.80
N GLN A 91 -3.85 11.18 -6.71
CA GLN A 91 -5.02 12.03 -6.62
C GLN A 91 -4.95 13.21 -7.58
N LEU A 92 -3.76 13.82 -7.68
CA LEU A 92 -3.56 14.93 -8.61
C LEU A 92 -3.75 14.50 -10.06
N GLN A 93 -3.35 13.28 -10.37
CA GLN A 93 -3.50 12.72 -11.72
C GLN A 93 -4.89 12.16 -11.97
N ARG A 94 -5.75 12.19 -10.96
CA ARG A 94 -7.08 11.58 -11.00
C ARG A 94 -7.01 10.10 -11.36
N GLY A 95 -5.96 9.43 -10.85
CA GLY A 95 -5.77 8.02 -11.12
C GLY A 95 -6.52 7.10 -10.20
N ILE A 96 -7.07 7.62 -9.11
CA ILE A 96 -7.86 6.83 -8.17
C ILE A 96 -9.08 7.62 -7.72
N ASP A 97 -10.16 6.89 -7.43
CA ASP A 97 -11.41 7.47 -6.96
C ASP A 97 -11.58 7.31 -5.46
N GLY A 98 -10.82 6.39 -4.85
CA GLY A 98 -10.92 6.17 -3.42
C GLY A 98 -9.74 5.35 -2.93
N ILE A 99 -9.65 5.24 -1.61
CA ILE A 99 -8.57 4.50 -0.94
C ILE A 99 -9.20 3.54 0.04
N ILE A 100 -8.73 2.28 0.01
CA ILE A 100 -9.16 1.27 0.95
C ILE A 100 -7.94 0.73 1.69
N SER A 101 -8.05 0.65 3.01
CA SER A 101 -7.01 0.10 3.86
C SER A 101 -7.64 -0.64 5.02
N MET A 102 -6.96 -1.66 5.53
CA MET A 102 -7.48 -2.46 6.63
C MET A 102 -6.50 -2.44 7.78
N GLY A 103 -7.02 -2.10 8.97
CA GLY A 103 -6.24 -2.20 10.20
C GLY A 103 -4.99 -1.37 10.20
N GLY A 104 -4.28 -1.42 11.30
CA GLY A 104 -2.99 -0.77 11.39
C GLY A 104 -3.06 0.74 11.49
N GLU A 105 -1.94 1.33 11.84
CA GLU A 105 -1.89 2.78 12.06
C GLU A 105 -1.99 3.57 10.77
N ILE A 106 -1.47 3.00 9.67
CA ILE A 106 -1.46 3.71 8.40
C ILE A 106 -2.86 3.99 7.91
N GLY A 107 -3.74 2.99 7.98
CA GLY A 107 -5.10 3.16 7.51
C GLY A 107 -5.88 4.18 8.31
N ARG A 108 -5.61 4.25 9.59
CA ARG A 108 -6.36 5.14 10.48
C ARG A 108 -6.10 6.60 10.20
N ALA A 109 -4.95 6.91 9.67
CA ALA A 109 -4.59 8.30 9.42
C ALA A 109 -5.35 8.91 8.25
N HIS A 110 -6.07 8.11 7.49
CA HIS A 110 -6.71 8.57 6.26
C HIS A 110 -8.23 8.42 6.26
N VAL A 111 -8.78 8.14 7.38
CA VAL A 111 -10.23 7.98 7.50
C VAL A 111 -10.92 9.32 7.67
#